data_e535306dd6c7493b4fd83d21a262a00c
#
_entry.id   e535306dd6c7493b4fd83d21a262a00c
#
_cell.length_a   1.000
_cell.length_b   1.000
_cell.length_c   1.000
_cell.angle_alpha   90.00
_cell.angle_beta   90.00
_cell.angle_gamma   90.00
#
_symmetry.space_group_name_H-M   'P 1'
#
loop_
_entity.id
_entity.type
_entity.pdbx_description
1 polymer ?
#
loop_
_entity_poly.entity_id
_entity_poly.type
_entity_poly.pdbx_seq_one_letter_code
_entity_poly.pdbx_strand_id
1 'polypeptide(L)'
;MKRAILFLTAVVFLASAGNTQAAFQDKKTDKQDAPVTAAKNTAPAVDDAKVTPATTDPAYVIGPQDVIDVNVWKEPDMTRIVPVRPDGKISLPLINDVQAAGSTPTQLAATVTEKLRKFLTEPQVTVIVTQINSQRVFVVGEVLRAGAFPLIPGMTVLQALASAGGFTTFADVKRVHVMRLVNGKHVELPFNYREVLKGDNPDQNIILEPGDTVIVP
;
A
#
# COMPACT_ATOMS: atom_id res chain seq x y z
N MET A 1 60.60 10.17 21.93
CA MET A 1 61.52 9.16 21.36
C MET A 1 60.89 8.58 20.13
N LYS A 2 61.43 8.99 18.94
CA LYS A 2 61.93 8.15 17.84
C LYS A 2 60.84 7.18 17.27
N ARG A 3 60.48 7.07 15.98
CA ARG A 3 61.11 7.48 14.72
C ARG A 3 60.05 7.39 13.62
N ALA A 4 60.07 8.34 12.71
CA ALA A 4 59.57 8.34 11.36
C ALA A 4 60.15 7.18 10.51
N ILE A 5 59.40 6.67 9.54
CA ILE A 5 59.94 6.22 8.25
C ILE A 5 58.85 6.45 7.15
N LEU A 6 59.26 7.27 6.24
CA LEU A 6 58.78 7.66 4.93
C LEU A 6 59.16 6.55 3.92
N PHE A 7 58.25 6.11 3.04
CA PHE A 7 58.64 5.60 1.72
C PHE A 7 57.62 6.03 0.66
N LEU A 8 58.18 6.86 -0.17
CA LEU A 8 57.71 7.38 -1.45
C LEU A 8 58.18 6.39 -2.55
N THR A 9 57.30 5.90 -3.41
CA THR A 9 57.71 5.45 -4.75
C THR A 9 56.59 5.77 -5.76
N ALA A 10 56.89 6.74 -6.59
CA ALA A 10 56.27 7.04 -7.84
C ALA A 10 56.76 6.06 -8.91
N VAL A 11 55.87 5.53 -9.75
CA VAL A 11 56.21 5.02 -11.07
C VAL A 11 55.23 5.57 -12.09
N VAL A 12 55.77 6.42 -12.89
CA VAL A 12 55.22 6.91 -14.18
C VAL A 12 55.51 5.83 -15.22
N PHE A 13 54.51 5.45 -16.05
CA PHE A 13 54.81 4.90 -17.39
C PHE A 13 53.83 5.42 -18.43
N LEU A 14 54.48 5.80 -19.52
CA LEU A 14 54.07 6.58 -20.67
C LEU A 14 53.36 5.72 -21.75
N ALA A 15 52.40 6.35 -22.40
CA ALA A 15 51.94 6.31 -23.77
C ALA A 15 52.24 5.10 -24.68
N SER A 16 51.21 4.65 -25.41
CA SER A 16 51.39 4.28 -26.83
C SER A 16 50.05 4.37 -27.56
N ALA A 17 50.01 5.23 -28.57
CA ALA A 17 48.99 5.36 -29.58
C ALA A 17 49.06 4.19 -30.58
N GLY A 18 47.90 3.75 -31.03
CA GLY A 18 47.77 2.75 -32.09
C GLY A 18 46.51 3.00 -32.93
N ASN A 19 46.67 3.83 -33.95
CA ASN A 19 45.72 4.10 -35.01
C ASN A 19 45.74 2.95 -36.03
N THR A 20 44.61 2.31 -36.35
CA THR A 20 44.48 1.48 -37.53
C THR A 20 43.11 1.68 -38.15
N GLN A 21 43.10 2.52 -39.18
CA GLN A 21 42.07 2.55 -40.22
C GLN A 21 42.23 1.29 -41.08
N ALA A 22 41.12 0.61 -41.34
CA ALA A 22 40.99 -0.29 -42.45
C ALA A 22 39.66 -0.01 -43.16
N ALA A 23 39.78 0.63 -44.30
CA ALA A 23 38.76 0.76 -45.31
C ALA A 23 38.62 -0.56 -46.06
N PHE A 24 37.41 -1.04 -46.29
CA PHE A 24 37.09 -1.91 -47.42
C PHE A 24 35.63 -1.71 -47.83
N GLN A 25 35.45 -0.99 -48.93
CA GLN A 25 34.91 -1.36 -50.26
C GLN A 25 33.43 -1.75 -50.32
N ASP A 26 32.80 -0.86 -51.05
CA ASP A 26 31.65 -0.96 -51.94
C ASP A 26 31.37 -2.37 -52.50
N LYS A 27 30.10 -2.79 -52.33
CA LYS A 27 29.47 -3.69 -53.30
C LYS A 27 27.99 -3.32 -53.48
N LYS A 28 27.78 -2.57 -54.54
CA LYS A 28 26.49 -2.22 -55.15
C LYS A 28 25.86 -3.50 -55.69
N THR A 29 24.65 -3.86 -55.28
CA THR A 29 23.75 -4.70 -56.05
C THR A 29 22.30 -4.29 -55.80
N ASP A 30 21.65 -4.16 -56.87
CA ASP A 30 20.41 -3.59 -57.29
C ASP A 30 19.13 -4.22 -56.70
N LYS A 31 18.13 -3.39 -56.54
CA LYS A 31 16.66 -3.59 -56.66
C LYS A 31 15.96 -4.72 -55.89
N GLN A 32 15.10 -4.35 -54.94
CA GLN A 32 13.67 -4.66 -55.13
C GLN A 32 12.81 -3.81 -54.16
N ASP A 33 11.94 -3.00 -54.76
CA ASP A 33 10.91 -2.21 -54.06
C ASP A 33 9.90 -3.13 -53.38
N ALA A 34 9.71 -2.94 -52.08
CA ALA A 34 8.46 -3.23 -51.37
C ALA A 34 8.29 -2.18 -50.26
N PRO A 35 7.11 -1.57 -50.10
CA PRO A 35 6.90 -0.53 -49.09
C PRO A 35 6.86 -1.15 -47.72
N VAL A 36 7.88 -0.91 -46.93
CA VAL A 36 7.89 -1.23 -45.50
C VAL A 36 7.04 -0.16 -44.81
N THR A 37 5.84 -0.54 -44.46
CA THR A 37 4.96 0.21 -43.55
C THR A 37 5.75 0.52 -42.28
N ALA A 38 5.98 1.79 -42.03
CA ALA A 38 6.58 2.28 -40.81
C ALA A 38 5.72 1.84 -39.62
N ALA A 39 6.13 0.82 -38.93
CA ALA A 39 5.60 0.50 -37.61
C ALA A 39 6.00 1.63 -36.68
N LYS A 40 5.04 2.49 -36.45
CA LYS A 40 5.09 3.54 -35.44
C LYS A 40 5.24 2.85 -34.09
N ASN A 41 6.45 2.84 -33.55
CA ASN A 41 6.74 2.39 -32.20
C ASN A 41 6.07 3.38 -31.25
N THR A 42 4.78 3.19 -31.01
CA THR A 42 4.06 3.85 -29.92
C THR A 42 4.46 3.10 -28.66
N ALA A 43 5.41 3.64 -27.93
CA ALA A 43 5.60 3.28 -26.54
C ALA A 43 4.21 3.36 -25.86
N PRO A 44 3.80 2.37 -25.06
CA PRO A 44 2.59 2.51 -24.30
C PRO A 44 2.77 3.74 -23.42
N ALA A 45 1.95 4.76 -23.66
CA ALA A 45 1.73 5.81 -22.71
C ALA A 45 1.35 5.10 -21.40
N VAL A 46 2.15 5.27 -20.36
CA VAL A 46 1.70 5.00 -19.01
C VAL A 46 0.52 5.96 -18.82
N ASP A 47 -0.69 5.40 -18.98
CA ASP A 47 -1.88 6.05 -18.48
C ASP A 47 -1.54 6.51 -17.07
N ASP A 48 -1.57 7.83 -16.87
CA ASP A 48 -1.70 8.38 -15.54
C ASP A 48 -2.87 7.61 -14.91
N ALA A 49 -2.53 6.62 -14.10
CA ALA A 49 -3.50 5.91 -13.32
C ALA A 49 -4.15 6.99 -12.46
N LYS A 50 -5.23 7.55 -13.00
CA LYS A 50 -6.20 8.33 -12.26
C LYS A 50 -6.47 7.50 -11.01
N VAL A 51 -5.81 7.89 -9.92
CA VAL A 51 -6.08 7.33 -8.59
C VAL A 51 -7.56 7.63 -8.37
N THR A 52 -8.38 6.65 -8.72
CA THR A 52 -9.80 6.70 -8.41
C THR A 52 -9.82 6.82 -6.89
N PRO A 53 -10.33 7.91 -6.31
CA PRO A 53 -10.44 7.99 -4.87
C PRO A 53 -11.17 6.72 -4.45
N ALA A 54 -10.60 5.99 -3.50
CA ALA A 54 -11.24 4.82 -2.94
C ALA A 54 -12.63 5.26 -2.56
N THR A 55 -13.64 4.77 -3.29
CA THR A 55 -15.04 5.08 -3.02
C THR A 55 -15.25 4.53 -1.63
N THR A 56 -15.23 5.41 -0.66
CA THR A 56 -15.33 5.03 0.75
C THR A 56 -16.70 4.39 0.86
N ASP A 57 -16.74 3.11 1.16
CA ASP A 57 -17.98 2.41 1.50
C ASP A 57 -18.71 3.31 2.52
N PRO A 58 -19.97 3.71 2.27
CA PRO A 58 -20.71 4.55 3.19
C PRO A 58 -20.83 3.94 4.60
N ALA A 59 -20.60 2.65 4.73
CA ALA A 59 -20.51 1.92 5.99
C ALA A 59 -19.13 1.95 6.64
N TYR A 60 -18.09 2.49 5.98
CA TYR A 60 -16.76 2.54 6.55
C TYR A 60 -16.72 3.39 7.82
N VAL A 61 -16.17 2.84 8.89
CA VAL A 61 -15.97 3.54 10.17
C VAL A 61 -14.50 3.93 10.29
N ILE A 62 -14.25 5.22 10.42
CA ILE A 62 -12.90 5.79 10.57
C ILE A 62 -12.26 5.26 11.86
N GLY A 63 -11.01 4.83 11.76
CA GLY A 63 -10.22 4.36 12.90
C GLY A 63 -8.96 5.18 13.16
N PRO A 64 -8.28 4.94 14.28
CA PRO A 64 -6.98 5.54 14.57
C PRO A 64 -5.95 5.19 13.48
N GLN A 65 -5.04 6.12 13.18
CA GLN A 65 -3.98 6.05 12.15
C GLN A 65 -4.49 6.16 10.69
N ASP A 66 -5.81 6.21 10.44
CA ASP A 66 -6.29 6.53 9.10
C ASP A 66 -5.87 7.93 8.69
N VAL A 67 -5.70 8.16 7.40
CA VAL A 67 -5.42 9.47 6.85
C VAL A 67 -6.65 9.95 6.09
N ILE A 68 -7.15 11.10 6.48
CA ILE A 68 -8.35 11.70 5.90
C ILE A 68 -8.04 13.06 5.28
N ASP A 69 -8.66 13.33 4.16
CA ASP A 69 -8.69 14.64 3.53
C ASP A 69 -10.01 15.33 3.90
N VAL A 70 -9.88 16.43 4.60
CA VAL A 70 -11.01 17.30 4.96
C VAL A 70 -10.97 18.49 4.04
N ASN A 71 -11.89 18.52 3.08
CA ASN A 71 -12.01 19.61 2.10
C ASN A 71 -13.17 20.53 2.47
N VAL A 72 -12.87 21.83 2.59
CA VAL A 72 -13.86 22.88 2.85
C VAL A 72 -13.99 23.75 1.61
N TRP A 73 -15.16 23.73 0.97
CA TRP A 73 -15.41 24.45 -0.28
C TRP A 73 -15.12 25.95 -0.17
N LYS A 74 -14.33 26.47 -1.09
CA LYS A 74 -13.87 27.88 -1.16
C LYS A 74 -12.95 28.34 -0.01
N GLU A 75 -12.53 27.44 0.87
CA GLU A 75 -11.67 27.76 2.02
C GLU A 75 -10.41 26.88 1.97
N PRO A 76 -9.42 27.21 1.14
CA PRO A 76 -8.20 26.43 1.00
C PRO A 76 -7.36 26.37 2.29
N ASP A 77 -7.43 27.41 3.11
CA ASP A 77 -6.72 27.46 4.39
C ASP A 77 -7.27 26.45 5.43
N MET A 78 -8.50 26.01 5.22
CA MET A 78 -9.19 25.03 6.07
C MET A 78 -9.10 23.61 5.52
N THR A 79 -8.75 23.47 4.23
CA THR A 79 -8.63 22.16 3.56
C THR A 79 -7.29 21.52 3.92
N ARG A 80 -7.33 20.33 4.52
CA ARG A 80 -6.12 19.61 4.96
C ARG A 80 -6.27 18.11 4.93
N ILE A 81 -5.15 17.46 4.63
CA ILE A 81 -4.96 16.03 4.85
C ILE A 81 -4.37 15.86 6.25
N VAL A 82 -5.08 15.13 7.09
CA VAL A 82 -4.70 14.93 8.49
C VAL A 82 -4.81 13.45 8.89
N PRO A 83 -3.83 12.94 9.67
CA PRO A 83 -3.95 11.61 10.26
C PRO A 83 -4.88 11.65 11.47
N VAL A 84 -5.64 10.57 11.64
CA VAL A 84 -6.40 10.33 12.88
C VAL A 84 -5.42 9.91 13.97
N ARG A 85 -5.38 10.68 15.03
CA ARG A 85 -4.50 10.46 16.18
C ARG A 85 -4.87 9.16 16.92
N PRO A 86 -3.96 8.60 17.74
CA PRO A 86 -4.26 7.43 18.57
C PRO A 86 -5.45 7.60 19.52
N ASP A 87 -5.73 8.85 19.94
CA ASP A 87 -6.92 9.19 20.76
C ASP A 87 -8.22 9.28 19.92
N GLY A 88 -8.15 8.97 18.63
CA GLY A 88 -9.28 8.99 17.71
C GLY A 88 -9.71 10.37 17.22
N LYS A 89 -8.94 11.41 17.50
CA LYS A 89 -9.26 12.77 17.12
C LYS A 89 -8.43 13.24 15.94
N ILE A 90 -8.94 14.25 15.27
CA ILE A 90 -8.22 15.07 14.27
C ILE A 90 -8.17 16.51 14.75
N SER A 91 -7.11 17.22 14.37
CA SER A 91 -6.96 18.64 14.69
C SER A 91 -7.10 19.48 13.43
N LEU A 92 -8.06 20.37 13.42
CA LEU A 92 -8.37 21.27 12.30
C LEU A 92 -8.25 22.73 12.75
N PRO A 93 -7.88 23.65 11.82
CA PRO A 93 -7.88 25.07 12.12
C PRO A 93 -9.25 25.54 12.63
N LEU A 94 -9.30 26.59 13.42
CA LEU A 94 -10.47 27.23 14.03
C LEU A 94 -11.29 26.35 14.99
N ILE A 95 -11.48 25.07 14.69
CA ILE A 95 -12.34 24.17 15.49
C ILE A 95 -11.57 23.20 16.38
N ASN A 96 -10.22 23.27 16.34
CA ASN A 96 -9.32 22.44 17.14
C ASN A 96 -9.62 20.94 17.02
N ASP A 97 -9.74 20.22 18.12
CA ASP A 97 -9.92 18.78 18.15
C ASP A 97 -11.37 18.36 17.86
N VAL A 98 -11.50 17.41 16.92
CA VAL A 98 -12.78 16.80 16.52
C VAL A 98 -12.63 15.29 16.61
N GLN A 99 -13.60 14.62 17.23
CA GLN A 99 -13.66 13.16 17.24
C GLN A 99 -13.94 12.64 15.83
N ALA A 100 -13.02 11.83 15.31
CA ALA A 100 -13.11 11.21 13.98
C ALA A 100 -13.31 9.70 14.06
N ALA A 101 -12.54 9.02 14.91
CA ALA A 101 -12.68 7.58 15.09
C ALA A 101 -14.05 7.21 15.64
N GLY A 102 -14.63 6.13 15.10
CA GLY A 102 -15.97 5.67 15.41
C GLY A 102 -17.09 6.34 14.58
N SER A 103 -16.74 7.32 13.74
CA SER A 103 -17.69 7.99 12.85
C SER A 103 -17.49 7.55 11.40
N THR A 104 -18.52 7.62 10.59
CA THR A 104 -18.38 7.51 9.14
C THR A 104 -17.87 8.84 8.54
N PRO A 105 -17.27 8.85 7.35
CA PRO A 105 -16.86 10.09 6.68
C PRO A 105 -17.98 11.11 6.57
N THR A 106 -19.21 10.66 6.29
CA THR A 106 -20.40 11.52 6.20
C THR A 106 -20.76 12.13 7.55
N GLN A 107 -20.72 11.35 8.63
CA GLN A 107 -20.99 11.83 9.98
C GLN A 107 -19.93 12.84 10.44
N LEU A 108 -18.67 12.57 10.13
CA LEU A 108 -17.56 13.48 10.43
C LEU A 108 -17.72 14.79 9.66
N ALA A 109 -18.05 14.74 8.36
CA ALA A 109 -18.32 15.93 7.56
C ALA A 109 -19.42 16.79 8.16
N ALA A 110 -20.53 16.19 8.59
CA ALA A 110 -21.62 16.90 9.27
C ALA A 110 -21.17 17.57 10.58
N THR A 111 -20.41 16.85 11.41
CA THR A 111 -19.88 17.37 12.68
C THR A 111 -18.92 18.54 12.46
N VAL A 112 -18.03 18.45 11.47
CA VAL A 112 -17.09 19.51 11.10
C VAL A 112 -17.87 20.73 10.58
N THR A 113 -18.85 20.50 9.69
CA THR A 113 -19.72 21.57 9.15
C THR A 113 -20.40 22.33 10.27
N GLU A 114 -20.98 21.63 11.23
CA GLU A 114 -21.69 22.28 12.37
C GLU A 114 -20.73 23.13 13.20
N LYS A 115 -19.53 22.63 13.49
CA LYS A 115 -18.55 23.41 14.27
C LYS A 115 -18.04 24.61 13.48
N LEU A 116 -17.86 24.51 12.16
CA LEU A 116 -17.39 25.61 11.31
C LEU A 116 -18.43 26.70 11.11
N ARG A 117 -19.72 26.45 11.26
CA ARG A 117 -20.80 27.48 11.18
C ARG A 117 -20.62 28.65 12.15
N LYS A 118 -19.83 28.47 13.21
CA LYS A 118 -19.47 29.55 14.13
C LYS A 118 -18.50 30.58 13.55
N PHE A 119 -17.77 30.19 12.50
CA PHE A 119 -16.70 30.97 11.92
C PHE A 119 -16.92 31.29 10.43
N LEU A 120 -17.70 30.47 9.72
CA LEU A 120 -17.96 30.57 8.30
C LEU A 120 -19.44 30.58 8.00
N THR A 121 -19.82 31.32 6.96
CA THR A 121 -21.21 31.36 6.47
C THR A 121 -21.40 30.17 5.51
N GLU A 122 -22.35 29.28 5.86
CA GLU A 122 -22.70 28.09 5.03
C GLU A 122 -21.50 27.21 4.58
N PRO A 123 -20.65 26.73 5.51
CA PRO A 123 -19.53 25.88 5.14
C PRO A 123 -20.02 24.56 4.54
N GLN A 124 -19.42 24.17 3.40
CA GLN A 124 -19.62 22.87 2.78
C GLN A 124 -18.36 22.04 2.95
N VAL A 125 -18.48 20.93 3.69
CA VAL A 125 -17.36 20.07 4.04
C VAL A 125 -17.51 18.70 3.38
N THR A 126 -16.45 18.24 2.75
CA THR A 126 -16.31 16.87 2.23
C THR A 126 -15.16 16.19 2.96
N VAL A 127 -15.39 14.96 3.42
CA VAL A 127 -14.38 14.13 4.07
C VAL A 127 -14.15 12.90 3.22
N ILE A 128 -12.87 12.67 2.85
CA ILE A 128 -12.44 11.51 2.04
C ILE A 128 -11.36 10.78 2.82
N VAL A 129 -11.48 9.46 2.98
CA VAL A 129 -10.42 8.63 3.55
C VAL A 129 -9.41 8.33 2.45
N THR A 130 -8.21 8.89 2.56
CA THR A 130 -7.14 8.72 1.58
C THR A 130 -6.28 7.49 1.86
N GLN A 131 -6.14 7.11 3.15
CA GLN A 131 -5.41 5.91 3.54
C GLN A 131 -6.13 5.21 4.70
N ILE A 132 -6.43 3.94 4.50
CA ILE A 132 -7.00 3.05 5.52
C ILE A 132 -5.86 2.32 6.21
N ASN A 133 -5.51 2.76 7.41
CA ASN A 133 -4.44 2.17 8.22
C ASN A 133 -4.96 1.46 9.47
N SER A 134 -6.18 1.79 9.89
CA SER A 134 -6.84 1.21 11.07
C SER A 134 -7.33 -0.21 10.84
N GLN A 135 -7.66 -0.56 9.60
CA GLN A 135 -8.18 -1.88 9.25
C GLN A 135 -7.08 -2.73 8.61
N ARG A 136 -6.41 -3.53 9.42
CA ARG A 136 -5.34 -4.44 8.99
C ARG A 136 -5.50 -5.81 9.62
N VAL A 137 -5.05 -6.81 8.87
CA VAL A 137 -4.82 -8.18 9.36
C VAL A 137 -3.35 -8.51 9.24
N PHE A 138 -2.89 -9.41 10.07
CA PHE A 138 -1.51 -9.84 10.09
C PHE A 138 -1.42 -11.30 9.63
N VAL A 139 -0.44 -11.62 8.81
CA VAL A 139 -0.15 -12.99 8.40
C VAL A 139 1.30 -13.27 8.77
N VAL A 140 1.51 -14.33 9.57
CA VAL A 140 2.83 -14.69 10.09
C VAL A 140 3.09 -16.18 9.95
N GLY A 141 4.36 -16.58 9.96
CA GLY A 141 4.80 -17.97 9.85
C GLY A 141 5.18 -18.35 8.42
N GLU A 142 4.92 -19.61 8.03
CA GLU A 142 5.36 -20.22 6.80
C GLU A 142 4.54 -19.79 5.58
N VAL A 143 4.60 -18.49 5.26
CA VAL A 143 4.02 -17.85 4.06
C VAL A 143 5.09 -17.14 3.26
N LEU A 144 4.87 -16.95 1.96
CA LEU A 144 5.84 -16.29 1.10
C LEU A 144 6.09 -14.83 1.49
N ARG A 145 5.07 -14.13 1.98
CA ARG A 145 5.15 -12.74 2.44
C ARG A 145 4.44 -12.59 3.78
N ALA A 146 5.18 -12.73 4.86
CA ALA A 146 4.67 -12.42 6.19
C ALA A 146 4.59 -10.90 6.38
N GLY A 147 3.55 -10.41 7.06
CA GLY A 147 3.39 -8.99 7.35
C GLY A 147 1.96 -8.56 7.61
N ALA A 148 1.76 -7.23 7.62
CA ALA A 148 0.45 -6.61 7.76
C ALA A 148 -0.17 -6.35 6.38
N PHE A 149 -1.42 -6.75 6.20
CA PHE A 149 -2.19 -6.57 4.97
C PHE A 149 -3.42 -5.71 5.24
N PRO A 150 -3.83 -4.86 4.29
CA PRO A 150 -5.08 -4.12 4.41
C PRO A 150 -6.26 -5.10 4.42
N LEU A 151 -7.17 -4.88 5.37
CA LEU A 151 -8.40 -5.65 5.45
C LEU A 151 -9.44 -5.04 4.51
N ILE A 152 -9.83 -5.82 3.51
CA ILE A 152 -10.93 -5.46 2.60
C ILE A 152 -12.24 -5.96 3.23
N PRO A 153 -13.34 -5.21 3.14
CA PRO A 153 -14.64 -5.66 3.65
C PRO A 153 -15.01 -7.07 3.15
N GLY A 154 -15.35 -7.97 4.08
CA GLY A 154 -15.67 -9.36 3.77
C GLY A 154 -14.46 -10.26 3.47
N MET A 155 -13.24 -9.80 3.72
CA MET A 155 -12.02 -10.60 3.50
C MET A 155 -12.01 -11.86 4.36
N THR A 156 -11.79 -13.00 3.72
CA THR A 156 -11.70 -14.30 4.39
C THR A 156 -10.25 -14.72 4.64
N VAL A 157 -10.06 -15.77 5.45
CA VAL A 157 -8.73 -16.35 5.72
C VAL A 157 -8.03 -16.78 4.42
N LEU A 158 -8.74 -17.42 3.50
CA LEU A 158 -8.18 -17.82 2.20
C LEU A 158 -7.67 -16.62 1.39
N GLN A 159 -8.41 -15.51 1.40
CA GLN A 159 -8.01 -14.28 0.67
C GLN A 159 -6.80 -13.63 1.31
N ALA A 160 -6.71 -13.62 2.66
CA ALA A 160 -5.54 -13.12 3.36
C ALA A 160 -4.28 -13.95 3.04
N LEU A 161 -4.40 -15.29 3.04
CA LEU A 161 -3.31 -16.18 2.66
C LEU A 161 -2.90 -16.01 1.19
N ALA A 162 -3.85 -15.81 0.28
CA ALA A 162 -3.57 -15.50 -1.12
C ALA A 162 -2.83 -14.15 -1.26
N SER A 163 -3.23 -13.13 -0.49
CA SER A 163 -2.55 -11.83 -0.44
C SER A 163 -1.11 -11.93 0.08
N ALA A 164 -0.86 -12.88 1.00
CA ALA A 164 0.47 -13.22 1.50
C ALA A 164 1.32 -14.04 0.50
N GLY A 165 0.77 -14.35 -0.69
CA GLY A 165 1.45 -15.11 -1.74
C GLY A 165 1.35 -16.63 -1.59
N GLY A 166 0.56 -17.12 -0.62
CA GLY A 166 0.42 -18.54 -0.31
C GLY A 166 1.48 -19.06 0.66
N PHE A 167 1.57 -20.37 0.74
CA PHE A 167 2.39 -21.11 1.70
C PHE A 167 3.81 -21.36 1.19
N THR A 168 4.77 -21.46 2.10
CA THR A 168 6.07 -22.04 1.80
C THR A 168 6.00 -23.57 1.71
N THR A 169 7.10 -24.20 1.29
CA THR A 169 7.20 -25.67 1.21
C THR A 169 7.20 -26.35 2.59
N PHE A 170 7.44 -25.59 3.65
CA PHE A 170 7.52 -26.09 5.03
C PHE A 170 6.23 -25.90 5.82
N ALA A 171 5.25 -25.19 5.28
CA ALA A 171 4.01 -24.85 5.96
C ALA A 171 3.16 -26.08 6.35
N ASP A 172 2.72 -26.12 7.60
CA ASP A 172 1.70 -27.08 8.02
C ASP A 172 0.30 -26.50 7.74
N VAL A 173 -0.15 -26.69 6.52
CA VAL A 173 -1.43 -26.19 6.02
C VAL A 173 -2.68 -26.78 6.72
N LYS A 174 -2.49 -27.78 7.60
CA LYS A 174 -3.59 -28.38 8.37
C LYS A 174 -3.78 -27.72 9.73
N ARG A 175 -2.74 -27.03 10.24
CA ARG A 175 -2.73 -26.42 11.56
C ARG A 175 -2.69 -24.90 11.53
N VAL A 176 -3.13 -24.31 10.44
CA VAL A 176 -3.32 -22.86 10.38
C VAL A 176 -4.41 -22.47 11.37
N HIS A 177 -4.24 -21.33 12.02
CA HIS A 177 -5.24 -20.77 12.92
C HIS A 177 -5.24 -19.26 12.88
N VAL A 178 -6.39 -18.68 13.21
CA VAL A 178 -6.54 -17.22 13.35
C VAL A 178 -6.60 -16.89 14.83
N MET A 179 -5.73 -16.00 15.26
CA MET A 179 -5.76 -15.44 16.61
C MET A 179 -6.54 -14.12 16.59
N ARG A 180 -7.65 -14.09 17.31
CA ARG A 180 -8.54 -12.94 17.44
C ARG A 180 -8.61 -12.47 18.88
N LEU A 181 -8.60 -11.15 19.08
CA LEU A 181 -8.77 -10.57 20.41
C LEU A 181 -10.26 -10.28 20.67
N VAL A 182 -10.91 -11.10 21.50
CA VAL A 182 -12.31 -10.94 21.89
C VAL A 182 -12.39 -10.59 23.38
N ASN A 183 -12.95 -9.43 23.71
CA ASN A 183 -13.08 -8.98 25.10
C ASN A 183 -11.78 -9.04 25.93
N GLY A 184 -10.64 -8.68 25.29
CA GLY A 184 -9.33 -8.72 25.93
C GLY A 184 -8.71 -10.09 26.11
N LYS A 185 -9.33 -11.15 25.56
CA LYS A 185 -8.81 -12.52 25.55
C LYS A 185 -8.48 -12.97 24.12
N HIS A 186 -7.36 -13.65 23.95
CA HIS A 186 -7.03 -14.26 22.68
C HIS A 186 -7.84 -15.54 22.48
N VAL A 187 -8.52 -15.62 21.35
CA VAL A 187 -9.28 -16.78 20.89
C VAL A 187 -8.60 -17.33 19.64
N GLU A 188 -8.32 -18.61 19.64
CA GLU A 188 -7.79 -19.33 18.49
C GLU A 188 -8.93 -19.95 17.69
N LEU A 189 -9.01 -19.60 16.40
CA LEU A 189 -10.00 -20.13 15.47
C LEU A 189 -9.25 -21.06 14.49
N PRO A 190 -9.51 -22.36 14.51
CA PRO A 190 -8.77 -23.30 13.66
C PRO A 190 -9.15 -23.13 12.19
N PHE A 191 -8.16 -23.31 11.31
CA PHE A 191 -8.33 -23.28 9.87
C PHE A 191 -7.51 -24.38 9.21
N ASN A 192 -8.16 -25.37 8.65
CA ASN A 192 -7.53 -26.42 7.86
C ASN A 192 -7.70 -26.15 6.38
N TYR A 193 -6.64 -25.65 5.76
CA TYR A 193 -6.65 -25.28 4.35
C TYR A 193 -7.09 -26.40 3.41
N ARG A 194 -6.69 -27.67 3.70
CA ARG A 194 -7.03 -28.79 2.85
C ARG A 194 -8.52 -29.16 2.92
N GLU A 195 -9.10 -29.09 4.11
CA GLU A 195 -10.53 -29.37 4.32
C GLU A 195 -11.41 -28.29 3.70
N VAL A 196 -11.03 -27.02 3.91
CA VAL A 196 -11.74 -25.89 3.33
C VAL A 196 -11.73 -25.96 1.80
N LEU A 197 -10.59 -26.28 1.17
CA LEU A 197 -10.51 -26.43 -0.29
C LEU A 197 -11.32 -27.60 -0.84
N LYS A 198 -11.45 -28.69 -0.08
CA LYS A 198 -12.29 -29.83 -0.48
C LYS A 198 -13.78 -29.59 -0.27
N GLY A 199 -14.13 -28.56 0.51
CA GLY A 199 -15.50 -28.29 0.91
C GLY A 199 -15.98 -29.13 2.10
N ASP A 200 -15.07 -29.83 2.80
CA ASP A 200 -15.43 -30.68 3.96
C ASP A 200 -15.81 -29.79 5.18
N ASN A 201 -15.11 -28.66 5.39
CA ASN A 201 -15.34 -27.71 6.49
C ASN A 201 -15.28 -26.25 6.00
N PRO A 202 -16.22 -25.80 5.16
CA PRO A 202 -16.21 -24.46 4.59
C PRO A 202 -16.36 -23.35 5.64
N ASP A 203 -17.00 -23.64 6.76
CA ASP A 203 -17.25 -22.69 7.86
C ASP A 203 -15.97 -22.24 8.57
N GLN A 204 -14.86 -22.97 8.41
CA GLN A 204 -13.55 -22.51 8.90
C GLN A 204 -13.00 -21.33 8.11
N ASN A 205 -13.49 -21.08 6.89
CA ASN A 205 -13.11 -19.92 6.10
C ASN A 205 -13.85 -18.65 6.57
N ILE A 206 -13.60 -18.27 7.80
CA ILE A 206 -14.24 -17.14 8.44
C ILE A 206 -13.87 -15.81 7.79
N ILE A 207 -14.73 -14.83 7.98
CA ILE A 207 -14.44 -13.42 7.65
C ILE A 207 -13.52 -12.87 8.75
N LEU A 208 -12.43 -12.22 8.31
CA LEU A 208 -11.46 -11.62 9.20
C LEU A 208 -11.96 -10.28 9.73
N GLU A 209 -11.52 -9.94 10.94
CA GLU A 209 -11.78 -8.68 11.61
C GLU A 209 -10.46 -7.87 11.76
N PRO A 210 -10.56 -6.53 11.92
CA PRO A 210 -9.37 -5.71 12.16
C PRO A 210 -8.58 -6.18 13.38
N GLY A 211 -7.27 -6.40 13.19
CA GLY A 211 -6.38 -6.88 14.24
C GLY A 211 -6.21 -8.40 14.28
N ASP A 212 -6.96 -9.17 13.48
CA ASP A 212 -6.75 -10.62 13.38
C ASP A 212 -5.34 -10.96 12.91
N THR A 213 -4.80 -12.03 13.48
CA THR A 213 -3.49 -12.58 13.08
C THR A 213 -3.68 -14.01 12.58
N VAL A 214 -3.40 -14.24 11.31
CA VAL A 214 -3.37 -15.57 10.69
C VAL A 214 -1.98 -16.16 10.90
N ILE A 215 -1.90 -17.28 11.61
CA ILE A 215 -0.65 -17.96 11.95
C ILE A 215 -0.55 -19.24 11.15
N VAL A 216 0.55 -19.38 10.41
CA VAL A 216 0.87 -20.54 9.59
C VAL A 216 2.10 -21.23 10.18
N PRO A 217 1.93 -22.36 10.87
CA PRO A 217 3.06 -23.11 11.43
C PRO A 217 3.97 -23.75 10.38
#